data_c79940655bcbf7cd132b9f7ff2204274
#
_entry.id   c79940655bcbf7cd132b9f7ff2204274
#
_cell.length_a   1.000
_cell.length_b   1.000
_cell.length_c   1.000
_cell.angle_alpha   90.00
_cell.angle_beta   90.00
_cell.angle_gamma   90.00
#
_symmetry.space_group_name_H-M   'P 1'
#
loop_
_entity.id
_entity.type
_entity.pdbx_description
1 polymer ?
#
loop_
_entity_poly.entity_id
_entity_poly.type
_entity_poly.pdbx_seq_one_letter_code
_entity_poly.pdbx_strand_id
1 'polypeptide(L)'
;MKKQRGGTYRLLIALIALFVVAAACGGSDDDSSSGTEAVEASSSDDAADSAEEEAEEDEGGGISQEAAEQAVSGDEEEEEVDADAPTFDRSTLDGIWEEAAYNRQLMIDEITEKMNAGEWGVGDDNVLRGPTGYEIDLNDCPGDWSDTHGVSDSELRLGHTLVQSGNLAAYGNITHGMINYFDWVNDNDGGIGGRAINMIVFDDGYVAAQTIEYVDELIESQNVFAIQNGGSPNGLAVYDKINDECIPHPFYISGHPAWGDPVNHPWTTSMQMSYSTEAMLWGTWIKSNLADELPVKVAGLVMDNDFGLAYEIGFENYAEANPDVVSEYLPVRHDPAAPTLTNEVTTIAAFDPDVFISMTAGNPCLLAIQEVEAAGLLDTMSAAFTPSVCKGIAAYMAPAGMGADKWWVVGGGLKDTSDPKYIDEPFISFINDNLAAAGLDPAISLLGTGYMFGYPYVEALRVADELPGGLTRTNFMLALRNFRIYHPQTMAGITNEMIGATDAYFVEGSDFSQFDATAQTWNQVGDLVDANGGTPNCAWDKANGGCR
;
A
#
# COMPACT_ATOMS: atom_id res chain seq x y z
N MET A 1 -19.60 56.25 21.43
CA MET A 1 -18.50 57.20 21.68
C MET A 1 -17.22 56.61 21.12
N LYS A 2 -16.70 57.19 20.01
CA LYS A 2 -15.31 57.53 19.65
C LYS A 2 -14.29 56.40 19.83
N LYS A 3 -13.41 56.06 18.87
CA LYS A 3 -12.87 56.74 17.66
C LYS A 3 -12.08 55.71 16.82
N GLN A 4 -12.25 55.82 15.51
CA GLN A 4 -11.39 55.25 14.46
C GLN A 4 -9.95 55.83 14.48
N ARG A 5 -9.00 55.04 13.99
CA ARG A 5 -7.79 55.44 13.23
C ARG A 5 -7.31 54.13 12.57
N GLY A 6 -7.18 53.92 11.31
CA GLY A 6 -6.83 54.72 10.14
C GLY A 6 -5.31 54.65 9.90
N GLY A 7 -4.85 53.75 9.01
CA GLY A 7 -3.43 53.64 8.64
C GLY A 7 -3.25 52.86 7.32
N THR A 8 -3.38 53.58 6.21
CA THR A 8 -2.98 53.20 4.85
C THR A 8 -1.47 53.02 4.74
N TYR A 9 -1.00 51.93 4.10
CA TYR A 9 0.34 51.84 3.51
C TYR A 9 0.27 51.42 2.04
N ARG A 10 1.08 52.13 1.27
CA ARG A 10 1.10 52.30 -0.18
C ARG A 10 1.73 51.13 -0.92
N LEU A 11 1.20 50.84 -2.09
CA LEU A 11 1.86 50.10 -3.20
C LEU A 11 3.28 50.64 -3.47
N LEU A 12 4.18 49.72 -3.75
CA LEU A 12 5.37 50.00 -4.56
C LEU A 12 5.52 48.85 -5.58
N ILE A 13 5.23 49.21 -6.83
CA ILE A 13 5.50 48.46 -8.05
C ILE A 13 6.97 48.70 -8.41
N ALA A 14 7.72 47.63 -8.65
CA ALA A 14 9.00 47.72 -9.36
C ALA A 14 9.06 46.65 -10.46
N LEU A 15 8.86 47.11 -11.70
CA LEU A 15 9.24 46.42 -12.92
C LEU A 15 10.77 46.28 -13.00
N ILE A 16 11.27 45.09 -13.35
CA ILE A 16 12.58 44.97 -14.01
C ILE A 16 12.46 44.03 -15.20
N ALA A 17 13.03 44.52 -16.30
CA ALA A 17 12.85 44.12 -17.68
C ALA A 17 13.70 42.90 -18.09
N LEU A 18 13.21 42.27 -19.18
CA LEU A 18 13.88 41.31 -20.06
C LEU A 18 15.35 41.67 -20.41
N PHE A 19 16.18 40.64 -20.47
CA PHE A 19 17.29 40.58 -21.46
C PHE A 19 17.29 39.21 -22.15
N VAL A 20 16.95 39.28 -23.45
CA VAL A 20 17.20 38.24 -24.45
C VAL A 20 18.59 38.50 -25.03
N VAL A 21 19.45 37.51 -25.08
CA VAL A 21 20.60 37.51 -25.99
C VAL A 21 20.63 36.14 -26.69
N ALA A 22 20.34 36.20 -27.97
CA ALA A 22 20.63 35.15 -28.94
C ALA A 22 22.07 35.34 -29.46
N ALA A 23 22.82 34.28 -29.60
CA ALA A 23 23.96 34.25 -30.55
C ALA A 23 24.10 32.83 -31.12
N ALA A 24 24.09 32.83 -32.44
CA ALA A 24 24.14 31.66 -33.32
C ALA A 24 25.55 31.43 -33.88
N CYS A 25 25.75 30.21 -34.38
CA CYS A 25 26.56 29.79 -35.54
C CYS A 25 28.08 29.65 -35.47
N GLY A 26 28.49 28.50 -35.98
CA GLY A 26 29.77 28.18 -36.67
C GLY A 26 30.43 26.96 -36.05
N GLY A 27 30.62 25.87 -36.64
CA GLY A 27 30.81 25.32 -37.97
C GLY A 27 32.28 24.92 -38.18
N SER A 28 32.50 23.63 -38.48
CA SER A 28 33.46 23.01 -39.36
C SER A 28 34.37 21.93 -38.75
N ASP A 29 34.16 20.74 -39.22
CA ASP A 29 35.01 19.72 -39.85
C ASP A 29 36.50 19.68 -39.49
N ASP A 30 37.01 18.49 -39.17
CA ASP A 30 37.91 17.68 -40.01
C ASP A 30 38.40 16.39 -39.32
N ASP A 31 38.20 15.33 -40.05
CA ASP A 31 38.96 14.09 -40.34
C ASP A 31 40.20 13.70 -39.49
N SER A 32 40.28 12.43 -39.11
CA SER A 32 41.09 11.36 -39.71
C SER A 32 41.31 10.16 -38.79
N SER A 33 40.83 9.04 -39.25
CA SER A 33 41.49 7.79 -39.66
C SER A 33 42.19 6.92 -38.63
N SER A 34 41.71 5.66 -38.63
CA SER A 34 42.42 4.36 -38.73
C SER A 34 43.11 3.75 -37.51
N GLY A 35 42.75 2.48 -37.32
CA GLY A 35 43.56 1.51 -36.59
C GLY A 35 42.82 0.24 -36.21
N THR A 36 42.55 -0.62 -37.17
CA THR A 36 42.20 -2.04 -37.01
C THR A 36 43.39 -2.83 -36.49
N GLU A 37 43.20 -3.61 -35.41
CA GLU A 37 43.96 -4.86 -35.24
C GLU A 37 43.02 -5.94 -34.68
N ALA A 38 42.94 -7.01 -35.52
CA ALA A 38 42.32 -8.27 -35.16
C ALA A 38 43.35 -9.14 -34.41
N VAL A 39 42.92 -9.82 -33.36
CA VAL A 39 43.64 -10.98 -32.83
C VAL A 39 42.67 -12.16 -32.76
N GLU A 40 43.17 -13.25 -33.31
CA GLU A 40 42.51 -14.51 -33.63
C GLU A 40 42.09 -15.33 -32.40
N ALA A 41 41.10 -16.17 -32.67
CA ALA A 41 40.53 -17.19 -31.82
C ALA A 41 41.51 -18.29 -31.39
N SER A 42 41.37 -18.78 -30.18
CA SER A 42 41.70 -20.16 -29.85
C SER A 42 40.52 -20.83 -29.17
N SER A 43 40.00 -21.85 -29.83
CA SER A 43 38.99 -22.79 -29.37
C SER A 43 39.51 -23.66 -28.23
N SER A 44 38.70 -23.81 -27.18
CA SER A 44 38.69 -25.01 -26.34
C SER A 44 37.26 -25.36 -26.02
N ASP A 45 36.79 -26.46 -26.57
CA ASP A 45 35.56 -27.15 -26.20
C ASP A 45 35.68 -27.63 -24.74
N ASP A 46 34.73 -27.21 -23.91
CA ASP A 46 34.31 -27.94 -22.75
C ASP A 46 32.80 -27.80 -22.62
N ALA A 47 32.14 -28.95 -22.59
CA ALA A 47 30.70 -29.08 -22.46
C ALA A 47 30.23 -28.54 -21.12
N ALA A 48 29.50 -27.43 -21.13
CA ALA A 48 28.70 -26.97 -20.02
C ALA A 48 27.25 -27.40 -20.25
N ASP A 49 26.76 -28.17 -19.31
CA ASP A 49 25.38 -28.52 -19.07
C ASP A 49 24.55 -27.23 -19.01
N SER A 50 23.68 -27.05 -20.00
CA SER A 50 22.75 -25.91 -20.01
C SER A 50 21.63 -26.23 -19.07
N ALA A 51 21.73 -25.70 -17.83
CA ALA A 51 20.52 -25.36 -17.09
C ALA A 51 19.84 -24.23 -17.88
N GLU A 52 18.68 -24.49 -18.44
CA GLU A 52 17.76 -23.46 -18.87
C GLU A 52 17.37 -22.71 -17.59
N GLU A 53 17.96 -21.55 -17.35
CA GLU A 53 17.33 -20.50 -16.55
C GLU A 53 16.08 -20.10 -17.37
N GLU A 54 14.91 -20.56 -16.93
CA GLU A 54 13.66 -19.93 -17.31
C GLU A 54 13.80 -18.47 -16.86
N ALA A 55 13.79 -17.55 -17.82
CA ALA A 55 13.72 -16.13 -17.54
C ALA A 55 12.38 -15.93 -16.82
N GLU A 56 12.43 -15.62 -15.54
CA GLU A 56 11.27 -15.12 -14.81
C GLU A 56 10.82 -13.87 -15.57
N GLU A 57 9.60 -13.92 -16.14
CA GLU A 57 8.99 -12.76 -16.78
C GLU A 57 8.80 -11.70 -15.70
N ASP A 58 9.28 -10.47 -15.94
CA ASP A 58 9.11 -9.33 -15.05
C ASP A 58 7.60 -8.97 -14.98
N GLU A 59 6.92 -9.48 -13.97
CA GLU A 59 5.47 -9.30 -13.78
C GLU A 59 5.11 -7.96 -13.13
N GLY A 60 6.05 -7.00 -13.08
CA GLY A 60 5.79 -5.63 -12.60
C GLY A 60 5.46 -5.56 -11.11
N GLY A 61 5.87 -6.57 -10.31
CA GLY A 61 5.66 -6.61 -8.85
C GLY A 61 4.25 -7.03 -8.43
N GLY A 62 3.52 -7.73 -9.31
CA GLY A 62 2.29 -8.44 -9.00
C GLY A 62 2.51 -9.95 -8.88
N ILE A 63 1.49 -10.69 -8.43
CA ILE A 63 1.49 -12.17 -8.49
C ILE A 63 1.56 -12.63 -9.94
N SER A 64 2.07 -13.84 -10.16
CA SER A 64 2.05 -14.44 -11.49
C SER A 64 0.64 -14.71 -11.96
N GLN A 65 0.46 -14.77 -13.29
CA GLN A 65 -0.84 -15.11 -13.86
C GLN A 65 -1.29 -16.50 -13.41
N GLU A 66 -0.37 -17.46 -13.31
CA GLU A 66 -0.68 -18.82 -12.85
C GLU A 66 -1.15 -18.80 -11.38
N ALA A 67 -0.46 -18.04 -10.50
CA ALA A 67 -0.87 -17.87 -9.11
C ALA A 67 -2.22 -17.15 -8.99
N ALA A 68 -2.49 -16.12 -9.81
CA ALA A 68 -3.78 -15.44 -9.83
C ALA A 68 -4.92 -16.37 -10.28
N GLU A 69 -4.71 -17.17 -11.31
CA GLU A 69 -5.68 -18.14 -11.79
C GLU A 69 -5.93 -19.27 -10.76
N GLN A 70 -4.88 -19.74 -10.10
CA GLN A 70 -4.97 -20.74 -9.03
C GLN A 70 -5.75 -20.18 -7.83
N ALA A 71 -5.38 -19.02 -7.34
CA ALA A 71 -6.05 -18.37 -6.22
C ALA A 71 -7.55 -18.06 -6.50
N VAL A 72 -7.89 -17.73 -7.75
CA VAL A 72 -9.30 -17.52 -8.17
C VAL A 72 -10.06 -18.85 -8.33
N SER A 73 -9.39 -19.95 -8.72
CA SER A 73 -10.05 -21.25 -8.90
C SER A 73 -10.37 -21.96 -7.59
N GLY A 74 -9.75 -21.55 -6.47
CA GLY A 74 -9.91 -22.20 -5.17
C GLY A 74 -9.29 -23.60 -5.10
N ASP A 75 -8.39 -23.94 -6.03
CA ASP A 75 -7.69 -25.24 -6.08
C ASP A 75 -6.45 -25.26 -5.15
N GLU A 76 -6.50 -24.53 -4.04
CA GLU A 76 -5.44 -24.55 -3.05
C GLU A 76 -5.36 -25.91 -2.33
N GLU A 77 -4.13 -26.40 -2.11
CA GLU A 77 -3.91 -27.54 -1.22
C GLU A 77 -4.41 -27.13 0.18
N GLU A 78 -5.41 -27.86 0.72
CA GLU A 78 -5.89 -27.63 2.09
C GLU A 78 -4.68 -27.67 3.04
N GLU A 79 -4.27 -26.52 3.60
CA GLU A 79 -3.29 -26.51 4.68
C GLU A 79 -3.77 -27.44 5.79
N GLU A 80 -2.90 -28.34 6.27
CA GLU A 80 -3.20 -29.19 7.41
C GLU A 80 -3.48 -28.30 8.63
N VAL A 81 -4.75 -28.00 8.85
CA VAL A 81 -5.18 -27.29 10.05
C VAL A 81 -4.75 -28.10 11.26
N ASP A 82 -3.89 -27.55 12.10
CA ASP A 82 -3.48 -28.18 13.36
C ASP A 82 -4.74 -28.45 14.19
N ALA A 83 -5.14 -29.74 14.25
CA ALA A 83 -6.34 -30.16 14.94
C ALA A 83 -6.31 -29.88 16.46
N ASP A 84 -5.13 -29.56 17.00
CA ASP A 84 -4.89 -29.24 18.41
C ASP A 84 -4.85 -27.71 18.65
N ALA A 85 -4.95 -26.86 17.61
CA ALA A 85 -4.99 -25.42 17.75
C ALA A 85 -6.25 -24.95 18.51
N PRO A 86 -6.14 -23.98 19.43
CA PRO A 86 -7.29 -23.47 20.15
C PRO A 86 -8.27 -22.75 19.20
N THR A 87 -9.55 -22.92 19.48
CA THR A 87 -10.60 -22.19 18.75
C THR A 87 -11.07 -21.00 19.59
N PHE A 88 -11.23 -19.85 18.94
CA PHE A 88 -11.65 -18.60 19.58
C PHE A 88 -13.08 -18.20 19.14
N ASP A 89 -13.84 -17.62 20.05
CA ASP A 89 -15.20 -17.13 19.75
C ASP A 89 -15.12 -15.74 19.11
N ARG A 90 -14.88 -15.68 17.80
CA ARG A 90 -14.83 -14.44 17.03
C ARG A 90 -16.17 -13.69 16.94
N SER A 91 -17.26 -14.28 17.47
CA SER A 91 -18.55 -13.59 17.60
C SER A 91 -18.62 -12.65 18.81
N THR A 92 -17.56 -12.57 19.61
CA THR A 92 -17.41 -11.68 20.77
C THR A 92 -16.10 -10.90 20.68
N LEU A 93 -16.11 -9.68 21.22
CA LEU A 93 -14.89 -8.87 21.28
C LEU A 93 -13.83 -9.50 22.20
N ASP A 94 -14.26 -10.10 23.32
CA ASP A 94 -13.36 -10.80 24.24
C ASP A 94 -12.65 -11.96 23.55
N GLY A 95 -13.35 -12.75 22.74
CA GLY A 95 -12.74 -13.85 21.99
C GLY A 95 -11.73 -13.38 20.91
N ILE A 96 -11.98 -12.23 20.30
CA ILE A 96 -11.02 -11.58 19.38
C ILE A 96 -9.74 -11.16 20.13
N TRP A 97 -9.89 -10.58 21.33
CA TRP A 97 -8.73 -10.20 22.15
C TRP A 97 -7.96 -11.42 22.71
N GLU A 98 -8.68 -12.50 23.05
CA GLU A 98 -8.03 -13.77 23.44
C GLU A 98 -7.20 -14.35 22.29
N GLU A 99 -7.72 -14.33 21.07
CA GLU A 99 -6.99 -14.77 19.87
C GLU A 99 -5.77 -13.88 19.59
N ALA A 100 -5.93 -12.56 19.67
CA ALA A 100 -4.82 -11.63 19.51
C ALA A 100 -3.70 -11.89 20.54
N ALA A 101 -4.05 -12.12 21.80
CA ALA A 101 -3.10 -12.45 22.85
C ALA A 101 -2.39 -13.78 22.57
N TYR A 102 -3.11 -14.79 22.09
CA TYR A 102 -2.55 -16.08 21.72
C TYR A 102 -1.56 -15.95 20.55
N ASN A 103 -1.93 -15.25 19.49
CA ASN A 103 -1.06 -15.05 18.33
C ASN A 103 0.21 -14.28 18.71
N ARG A 104 0.10 -13.24 19.56
CA ARG A 104 1.28 -12.56 20.10
C ARG A 104 2.20 -13.51 20.84
N GLN A 105 1.64 -14.36 21.72
CA GLN A 105 2.45 -15.30 22.51
C GLN A 105 3.18 -16.29 21.62
N LEU A 106 2.54 -16.80 20.56
CA LEU A 106 3.20 -17.68 19.58
C LEU A 106 4.41 -17.01 18.93
N MET A 107 4.24 -15.76 18.47
CA MET A 107 5.34 -15.01 17.85
C MET A 107 6.47 -14.74 18.86
N ILE A 108 6.14 -14.33 20.10
CA ILE A 108 7.12 -14.07 21.16
C ILE A 108 7.91 -15.35 21.49
N ASP A 109 7.21 -16.48 21.66
CA ASP A 109 7.84 -17.75 21.99
C ASP A 109 8.80 -18.19 20.88
N GLU A 110 8.36 -18.17 19.62
CA GLU A 110 9.18 -18.54 18.47
C GLU A 110 10.39 -17.63 18.32
N ILE A 111 10.19 -16.31 18.29
CA ILE A 111 11.31 -15.36 18.13
C ILE A 111 12.29 -15.50 19.28
N THR A 112 11.80 -15.65 20.53
CA THR A 112 12.65 -15.82 21.71
C THR A 112 13.43 -17.13 21.65
N GLU A 113 12.82 -18.24 21.20
CA GLU A 113 13.52 -19.51 21.00
C GLU A 113 14.65 -19.36 19.99
N LYS A 114 14.38 -18.76 18.84
CA LYS A 114 15.36 -18.52 17.77
C LYS A 114 16.48 -17.57 18.20
N MET A 115 16.17 -16.51 18.96
CA MET A 115 17.18 -15.60 19.53
C MET A 115 18.07 -16.36 20.53
N ASN A 116 17.51 -17.19 21.42
CA ASN A 116 18.27 -17.99 22.38
C ASN A 116 19.16 -19.05 21.70
N ALA A 117 18.75 -19.55 20.54
CA ALA A 117 19.56 -20.46 19.72
C ALA A 117 20.67 -19.74 18.93
N GLY A 118 20.65 -18.39 18.88
CA GLY A 118 21.56 -17.58 18.09
C GLY A 118 21.28 -17.64 16.58
N GLU A 119 20.06 -18.06 16.18
CA GLU A 119 19.62 -18.11 14.79
C GLU A 119 19.10 -16.74 14.34
N TRP A 120 18.33 -16.07 15.20
CA TRP A 120 17.76 -14.73 14.96
C TRP A 120 18.29 -13.70 15.97
N GLY A 121 18.01 -12.43 15.70
CA GLY A 121 18.46 -11.31 16.51
C GLY A 121 19.78 -10.73 16.03
N VAL A 122 20.31 -9.77 16.77
CA VAL A 122 21.58 -9.11 16.46
C VAL A 122 22.76 -9.98 16.86
N GLY A 123 23.58 -10.39 15.86
CA GLY A 123 24.78 -11.19 16.08
C GLY A 123 25.99 -10.38 16.56
N ASP A 124 27.10 -11.08 16.88
CA ASP A 124 28.38 -10.47 17.26
C ASP A 124 28.98 -9.60 16.12
N ASP A 125 28.57 -9.84 14.89
CA ASP A 125 28.95 -9.08 13.69
C ASP A 125 28.10 -7.83 13.46
N ASN A 126 27.19 -7.51 14.38
CA ASN A 126 26.26 -6.39 14.32
C ASN A 126 25.28 -6.47 13.15
N VAL A 127 24.88 -7.68 12.76
CA VAL A 127 23.86 -7.96 11.75
C VAL A 127 22.62 -8.51 12.44
N LEU A 128 21.47 -7.89 12.23
CA LEU A 128 20.17 -8.42 12.62
C LEU A 128 19.79 -9.53 11.63
N ARG A 129 19.38 -10.69 12.15
CA ARG A 129 18.90 -11.84 11.37
C ARG A 129 17.50 -12.25 11.79
N GLY A 130 16.70 -12.66 10.82
CA GLY A 130 15.32 -13.10 11.02
C GLY A 130 14.95 -14.27 10.13
N PRO A 131 13.63 -14.56 9.98
CA PRO A 131 13.15 -15.70 9.19
C PRO A 131 13.53 -15.58 7.71
N THR A 132 13.57 -16.73 7.02
CA THR A 132 13.77 -16.88 5.55
C THR A 132 14.93 -16.04 4.96
N GLY A 133 16.00 -15.85 5.74
CA GLY A 133 17.18 -15.11 5.29
C GLY A 133 17.06 -13.58 5.40
N TYR A 134 16.07 -13.06 6.14
CA TYR A 134 15.98 -11.63 6.43
C TYR A 134 17.19 -11.15 7.22
N GLU A 135 17.86 -10.11 6.74
CA GLU A 135 19.06 -9.53 7.35
C GLU A 135 19.06 -7.99 7.27
N ILE A 136 19.60 -7.35 8.31
CA ILE A 136 19.97 -5.93 8.31
C ILE A 136 21.40 -5.79 8.84
N ASP A 137 22.30 -5.22 8.06
CA ASP A 137 23.64 -4.85 8.53
C ASP A 137 23.58 -3.52 9.27
N LEU A 138 23.60 -3.57 10.60
CA LEU A 138 23.56 -2.38 11.46
C LEU A 138 24.86 -1.55 11.42
N ASN A 139 25.92 -2.06 10.77
CA ASN A 139 27.13 -1.30 10.54
C ASN A 139 26.95 -0.21 9.47
N ASP A 140 25.93 -0.33 8.64
CA ASP A 140 25.56 0.66 7.62
C ASP A 140 24.72 1.81 8.21
N CYS A 141 24.19 1.66 9.44
CA CYS A 141 23.41 2.70 10.09
C CYS A 141 24.27 3.93 10.47
N PRO A 142 23.67 5.15 10.53
CA PRO A 142 24.37 6.37 10.94
C PRO A 142 25.09 6.22 12.27
N GLY A 143 26.24 6.92 12.43
CA GLY A 143 27.10 6.75 13.62
C GLY A 143 26.48 7.24 14.94
N ASP A 144 25.40 7.99 14.91
CA ASP A 144 24.59 8.43 16.05
C ASP A 144 23.26 7.67 16.17
N TRP A 145 23.06 6.65 15.34
CA TRP A 145 21.89 5.78 15.41
C TRP A 145 21.78 5.07 16.76
N SER A 146 20.56 4.92 17.24
CA SER A 146 20.27 4.15 18.45
C SER A 146 19.03 3.29 18.26
N ASP A 147 19.12 2.05 18.68
CA ASP A 147 18.05 1.06 18.63
C ASP A 147 16.80 1.46 19.45
N THR A 148 16.94 2.46 20.33
CA THR A 148 15.88 2.96 21.22
C THR A 148 15.54 4.44 21.00
N HIS A 149 15.95 5.05 19.88
CA HIS A 149 15.50 6.40 19.56
C HIS A 149 13.96 6.45 19.56
N GLY A 150 13.39 7.51 20.12
CA GLY A 150 11.93 7.69 20.26
C GLY A 150 11.28 6.93 21.41
N VAL A 151 12.04 6.12 22.17
CA VAL A 151 11.55 5.38 23.33
C VAL A 151 12.05 6.05 24.62
N SER A 152 11.14 6.29 25.56
CA SER A 152 11.44 6.74 26.91
C SER A 152 10.74 5.85 27.94
N ASP A 153 10.91 6.14 29.25
CA ASP A 153 10.22 5.39 30.32
C ASP A 153 8.69 5.51 30.28
N SER A 154 8.15 6.57 29.65
CA SER A 154 6.71 6.88 29.67
C SER A 154 6.09 7.15 28.32
N GLU A 155 6.88 7.22 27.24
CA GLU A 155 6.44 7.62 25.92
C GLU A 155 7.16 6.83 24.82
N LEU A 156 6.38 6.44 23.81
CA LEU A 156 6.84 5.95 22.52
C LEU A 156 6.43 6.96 21.44
N ARG A 157 7.41 7.59 20.77
CA ARG A 157 7.17 8.57 19.72
C ARG A 157 7.20 7.93 18.34
N LEU A 158 6.09 8.04 17.62
CA LEU A 158 5.93 7.60 16.23
C LEU A 158 5.80 8.82 15.32
N GLY A 159 6.38 8.74 14.13
CA GLY A 159 6.23 9.75 13.09
C GLY A 159 5.21 9.33 12.04
N HIS A 160 4.46 10.28 11.49
CA HIS A 160 3.48 10.00 10.46
C HIS A 160 3.33 11.17 9.48
N THR A 161 3.31 10.88 8.18
CA THR A 161 2.87 11.83 7.15
C THR A 161 1.81 11.20 6.28
N LEU A 162 0.72 11.92 6.08
CA LEU A 162 -0.35 11.52 5.17
C LEU A 162 -1.13 12.76 4.75
N VAL A 163 -1.61 12.77 3.50
CA VAL A 163 -2.44 13.84 2.95
C VAL A 163 -3.72 14.05 3.77
N GLN A 164 -3.96 15.32 4.18
CA GLN A 164 -5.16 15.75 4.90
C GLN A 164 -5.84 16.95 4.20
N SER A 165 -5.32 17.37 3.06
CA SER A 165 -5.79 18.52 2.30
C SER A 165 -5.91 18.22 0.80
N GLY A 166 -6.59 19.10 0.03
CA GLY A 166 -6.76 18.94 -1.42
C GLY A 166 -7.72 17.81 -1.83
N ASN A 167 -7.57 17.30 -3.06
CA ASN A 167 -8.46 16.29 -3.64
C ASN A 167 -8.41 14.93 -2.93
N LEU A 168 -7.32 14.64 -2.21
CA LEU A 168 -7.12 13.40 -1.47
C LEU A 168 -7.34 13.57 0.04
N ALA A 169 -7.86 14.72 0.49
CA ALA A 169 -8.06 15.05 1.90
C ALA A 169 -8.85 14.00 2.71
N ALA A 170 -9.73 13.25 2.04
CA ALA A 170 -10.50 12.19 2.70
C ALA A 170 -9.62 11.14 3.38
N TYR A 171 -8.43 10.85 2.84
CA TYR A 171 -7.49 9.88 3.43
C TYR A 171 -6.91 10.34 4.78
N GLY A 172 -6.93 11.64 5.10
CA GLY A 172 -6.58 12.14 6.43
C GLY A 172 -7.41 11.53 7.57
N ASN A 173 -8.60 11.02 7.26
CA ASN A 173 -9.40 10.29 8.24
C ASN A 173 -8.74 8.98 8.70
N ILE A 174 -7.88 8.35 7.89
CA ILE A 174 -7.08 7.19 8.29
C ILE A 174 -6.20 7.56 9.49
N THR A 175 -5.48 8.68 9.40
CA THR A 175 -4.67 9.21 10.51
C THR A 175 -5.49 9.43 11.76
N HIS A 176 -6.67 10.06 11.63
CA HIS A 176 -7.54 10.32 12.79
C HIS A 176 -8.08 9.03 13.43
N GLY A 177 -8.39 8.02 12.61
CA GLY A 177 -8.79 6.70 13.09
C GLY A 177 -7.66 5.97 13.82
N MET A 178 -6.44 6.02 13.29
CA MET A 178 -5.25 5.45 13.96
C MET A 178 -4.99 6.11 15.31
N ILE A 179 -5.01 7.45 15.37
CA ILE A 179 -4.83 8.18 16.62
C ILE A 179 -5.91 7.79 17.63
N ASN A 180 -7.16 7.70 17.20
CA ASN A 180 -8.26 7.29 18.08
C ASN A 180 -8.05 5.87 18.65
N TYR A 181 -7.52 4.94 17.85
CA TYR A 181 -7.16 3.62 18.36
C TYR A 181 -5.97 3.66 19.32
N PHE A 182 -4.93 4.43 19.03
CA PHE A 182 -3.77 4.58 19.92
C PHE A 182 -4.15 5.25 21.26
N ASP A 183 -5.04 6.23 21.23
CA ASP A 183 -5.60 6.85 22.43
C ASP A 183 -6.38 5.82 23.26
N TRP A 184 -7.18 4.97 22.60
CA TRP A 184 -7.87 3.88 23.29
C TRP A 184 -6.88 2.91 23.97
N VAL A 185 -5.80 2.52 23.27
CA VAL A 185 -4.72 1.66 23.84
C VAL A 185 -4.03 2.35 25.01
N ASN A 186 -3.76 3.64 24.91
CA ASN A 186 -3.16 4.42 25.99
C ASN A 186 -4.05 4.45 27.25
N ASP A 187 -5.34 4.67 27.06
CA ASP A 187 -6.30 4.86 28.16
C ASP A 187 -6.72 3.53 28.81
N ASN A 188 -6.79 2.43 28.05
CA ASN A 188 -7.32 1.15 28.53
C ASN A 188 -6.22 0.13 28.88
N ASP A 189 -5.10 0.12 28.10
CA ASP A 189 -4.01 -0.86 28.26
C ASP A 189 -2.74 -0.20 28.83
N GLY A 190 -2.72 1.13 28.99
CA GLY A 190 -1.56 1.86 29.46
C GLY A 190 -0.45 2.00 28.42
N GLY A 191 -0.77 1.89 27.13
CA GLY A 191 0.15 1.99 26.00
C GLY A 191 0.96 0.70 25.77
N ILE A 192 2.20 0.83 25.32
CA ILE A 192 3.12 -0.28 25.05
C ILE A 192 4.13 -0.39 26.20
N GLY A 193 4.07 -1.48 26.95
CA GLY A 193 4.97 -1.67 28.10
C GLY A 193 4.92 -0.53 29.13
N GLY A 194 3.76 0.13 29.30
CA GLY A 194 3.57 1.28 30.18
C GLY A 194 3.97 2.62 29.56
N ARG A 195 4.27 2.68 28.27
CA ARG A 195 4.62 3.89 27.52
C ARG A 195 3.44 4.33 26.65
N ALA A 196 2.98 5.57 26.82
CA ALA A 196 1.94 6.12 25.95
C ALA A 196 2.45 6.25 24.51
N ILE A 197 1.65 5.81 23.54
CA ILE A 197 1.92 6.02 22.12
C ILE A 197 1.62 7.49 21.81
N ASN A 198 2.60 8.21 21.29
CA ASN A 198 2.47 9.58 20.83
C ASN A 198 2.82 9.63 19.33
N MET A 199 1.81 9.83 18.47
CA MET A 199 2.00 9.95 17.02
C MET A 199 2.13 11.43 16.63
N ILE A 200 3.28 11.80 16.07
CA ILE A 200 3.58 13.12 15.54
C ILE A 200 3.20 13.13 14.07
N VAL A 201 2.24 13.98 13.69
CA VAL A 201 1.58 13.95 12.38
C VAL A 201 1.84 15.22 11.59
N PHE A 202 2.15 15.06 10.30
CA PHE A 202 2.22 16.15 9.33
C PHE A 202 1.28 15.91 8.13
N ASP A 203 0.63 16.97 7.65
CA ASP A 203 -0.13 16.99 6.40
C ASP A 203 0.83 17.33 5.24
N ASP A 204 1.20 16.35 4.45
CA ASP A 204 2.07 16.53 3.29
C ASP A 204 1.32 16.95 2.00
N GLY A 205 0.00 17.07 2.04
CA GLY A 205 -0.84 17.48 0.92
C GLY A 205 -0.70 16.59 -0.33
N TYR A 206 -0.16 15.36 -0.18
CA TYR A 206 0.21 14.48 -1.29
C TYR A 206 1.31 15.08 -2.19
N VAL A 207 2.23 15.82 -1.60
CA VAL A 207 3.34 16.50 -2.30
C VAL A 207 4.66 15.93 -1.81
N ALA A 208 5.34 15.14 -2.63
CA ALA A 208 6.58 14.44 -2.30
C ALA A 208 7.67 15.36 -1.68
N ALA A 209 7.80 16.60 -2.16
CA ALA A 209 8.75 17.56 -1.60
C ALA A 209 8.41 17.96 -0.15
N GLN A 210 7.13 18.02 0.23
CA GLN A 210 6.71 18.26 1.62
C GLN A 210 6.96 17.03 2.48
N THR A 211 6.72 15.85 1.94
CA THR A 211 7.02 14.60 2.66
C THR A 211 8.50 14.50 3.01
N ILE A 212 9.42 14.88 2.10
CA ILE A 212 10.85 14.94 2.37
C ILE A 212 11.14 15.86 3.55
N GLU A 213 10.61 17.10 3.54
CA GLU A 213 10.84 18.08 4.62
C GLU A 213 10.32 17.57 5.96
N TYR A 214 9.15 16.94 5.99
CA TYR A 214 8.56 16.42 7.22
C TYR A 214 9.23 15.16 7.72
N VAL A 215 9.72 14.29 6.84
CA VAL A 215 10.55 13.14 7.24
C VAL A 215 11.87 13.61 7.85
N ASP A 216 12.50 14.64 7.28
CA ASP A 216 13.68 15.26 7.87
C ASP A 216 13.40 15.81 9.28
N GLU A 217 12.27 16.49 9.48
CA GLU A 217 11.86 17.00 10.79
C GLU A 217 11.58 15.85 11.78
N LEU A 218 10.91 14.78 11.36
CA LEU A 218 10.63 13.61 12.21
C LEU A 218 11.92 12.94 12.69
N ILE A 219 12.92 12.84 11.81
CA ILE A 219 14.21 12.23 12.12
C ILE A 219 15.06 13.16 13.00
N GLU A 220 15.34 14.36 12.51
CA GLU A 220 16.36 15.25 13.10
C GLU A 220 15.87 15.99 14.35
N SER A 221 14.59 16.39 14.37
CA SER A 221 14.04 17.24 15.42
C SER A 221 13.15 16.49 16.40
N GLN A 222 12.31 15.59 15.92
CA GLN A 222 11.34 14.85 16.74
C GLN A 222 11.93 13.55 17.29
N ASN A 223 12.98 13.02 16.66
CA ASN A 223 13.69 11.82 17.10
C ASN A 223 12.72 10.65 17.35
N VAL A 224 11.96 10.28 16.31
CA VAL A 224 10.92 9.27 16.40
C VAL A 224 11.48 7.84 16.36
N PHE A 225 10.73 6.88 16.90
CA PHE A 225 11.08 5.46 16.90
C PHE A 225 10.91 4.81 15.54
N ALA A 226 9.78 5.09 14.89
CA ALA A 226 9.40 4.57 13.59
C ALA A 226 8.65 5.66 12.82
N ILE A 227 8.62 5.56 11.49
CA ILE A 227 7.89 6.49 10.62
C ILE A 227 6.92 5.68 9.76
N GLN A 228 5.66 6.09 9.70
CA GLN A 228 4.69 5.56 8.76
C GLN A 228 4.23 6.68 7.81
N ASN A 229 4.24 6.39 6.53
CA ASN A 229 3.83 7.33 5.49
C ASN A 229 2.70 6.74 4.64
N GLY A 230 2.10 7.59 3.79
CA GLY A 230 1.13 7.14 2.81
C GLY A 230 1.27 7.85 1.46
N GLY A 231 0.80 7.16 0.40
CA GLY A 231 0.86 7.66 -0.98
C GLY A 231 2.12 7.24 -1.73
N SER A 232 1.95 6.68 -2.94
CA SER A 232 3.05 6.10 -3.73
C SER A 232 4.16 7.10 -4.06
N PRO A 233 3.90 8.29 -4.66
CA PRO A 233 4.96 9.25 -4.95
C PRO A 233 5.64 9.79 -3.69
N ASN A 234 4.90 9.92 -2.58
CA ASN A 234 5.41 10.39 -1.30
C ASN A 234 6.42 9.40 -0.70
N GLY A 235 6.07 8.11 -0.69
CA GLY A 235 6.93 7.06 -0.20
C GLY A 235 8.18 6.88 -1.04
N LEU A 236 8.05 6.80 -2.36
CA LEU A 236 9.20 6.67 -3.27
C LEU A 236 10.22 7.81 -3.11
N ALA A 237 9.78 8.98 -2.64
CA ALA A 237 10.66 10.12 -2.38
C ALA A 237 11.48 9.97 -1.09
N VAL A 238 11.06 9.13 -0.15
CA VAL A 238 11.65 9.09 1.21
C VAL A 238 12.09 7.70 1.68
N TYR A 239 11.63 6.59 1.05
CA TYR A 239 11.90 5.27 1.59
C TYR A 239 13.38 4.86 1.55
N ASP A 240 14.16 5.31 0.54
CA ASP A 240 15.62 5.14 0.56
C ASP A 240 16.22 5.80 1.81
N LYS A 241 15.88 7.07 2.05
CA LYS A 241 16.39 7.80 3.20
C LYS A 241 16.01 7.14 4.52
N ILE A 242 14.77 6.72 4.68
CA ILE A 242 14.29 6.07 5.92
C ILE A 242 15.06 4.76 6.16
N ASN A 243 15.34 3.99 5.11
CA ASN A 243 16.17 2.79 5.19
C ASN A 243 17.64 3.11 5.49
N ASP A 244 18.23 4.11 4.83
CA ASP A 244 19.61 4.56 5.10
C ASP A 244 19.80 5.09 6.53
N GLU A 245 18.75 5.69 7.12
CA GLU A 245 18.73 6.17 8.51
C GLU A 245 18.35 5.06 9.51
N CYS A 246 18.18 3.83 9.06
CA CYS A 246 17.85 2.65 9.87
C CYS A 246 16.63 2.89 10.79
N ILE A 247 15.54 3.37 10.20
CA ILE A 247 14.30 3.66 10.91
C ILE A 247 13.22 2.69 10.44
N PRO A 248 12.52 1.98 11.34
CA PRO A 248 11.39 1.16 10.98
C PRO A 248 10.32 1.97 10.23
N HIS A 249 9.89 1.45 9.08
CA HIS A 249 8.90 2.03 8.19
C HIS A 249 7.74 1.04 7.99
N PRO A 250 6.93 0.82 9.04
CA PRO A 250 5.99 -0.28 9.10
C PRO A 250 4.69 0.01 8.36
N PHE A 251 4.09 -1.04 7.78
CA PHE A 251 2.73 -1.03 7.27
C PHE A 251 2.43 0.18 6.38
N TYR A 252 3.20 0.35 5.32
CA TYR A 252 3.09 1.49 4.43
C TYR A 252 1.66 1.65 3.87
N ILE A 253 1.12 2.89 3.87
CA ILE A 253 -0.26 3.17 3.44
C ILE A 253 -0.29 3.41 1.92
N SER A 254 -0.02 2.36 1.15
CA SER A 254 -0.11 2.26 -0.31
C SER A 254 0.23 0.83 -0.73
N GLY A 255 -0.34 0.37 -1.84
CA GLY A 255 -0.02 -0.93 -2.44
C GLY A 255 1.03 -0.84 -3.57
N HIS A 256 1.87 0.19 -3.59
CA HIS A 256 2.93 0.27 -4.60
C HIS A 256 3.92 -0.88 -4.41
N PRO A 257 4.33 -1.62 -5.48
CA PRO A 257 5.18 -2.81 -5.37
C PRO A 257 6.55 -2.56 -4.72
N ALA A 258 7.07 -1.33 -4.76
CA ALA A 258 8.33 -0.96 -4.10
C ALA A 258 8.40 -1.26 -2.59
N TRP A 259 7.28 -1.48 -1.92
CA TRP A 259 7.26 -1.81 -0.49
C TRP A 259 7.56 -3.29 -0.24
N GLY A 260 7.54 -4.12 -1.30
CA GLY A 260 7.89 -5.53 -1.30
C GLY A 260 9.36 -5.83 -1.54
N ASP A 261 10.29 -5.01 -1.01
CA ASP A 261 11.74 -5.18 -1.18
C ASP A 261 12.46 -5.36 0.18
N PRO A 262 12.29 -6.51 0.82
CA PRO A 262 12.93 -6.76 2.11
C PRO A 262 14.46 -6.90 2.05
N VAL A 263 15.03 -7.03 0.85
CA VAL A 263 16.48 -7.18 0.64
C VAL A 263 17.19 -5.84 0.56
N ASN A 264 16.67 -4.91 -0.27
CA ASN A 264 17.31 -3.61 -0.46
C ASN A 264 16.72 -2.52 0.46
N HIS A 265 15.46 -2.70 0.91
CA HIS A 265 14.75 -1.80 1.83
C HIS A 265 14.24 -2.55 3.07
N PRO A 266 15.14 -3.18 3.86
CA PRO A 266 14.74 -4.12 4.91
C PRO A 266 13.93 -3.48 6.04
N TRP A 267 14.03 -2.17 6.24
CA TRP A 267 13.28 -1.42 7.25
C TRP A 267 11.84 -1.08 6.82
N THR A 268 11.48 -1.26 5.53
CA THR A 268 10.14 -0.98 5.01
C THR A 268 9.30 -2.25 4.94
N THR A 269 8.02 -2.18 5.35
CA THR A 269 7.06 -3.27 5.22
C THR A 269 5.76 -2.78 4.57
N SER A 270 5.14 -3.63 3.75
CA SER A 270 3.84 -3.36 3.15
C SER A 270 2.70 -3.79 4.07
N MET A 271 1.56 -3.11 3.98
CA MET A 271 0.32 -3.49 4.67
C MET A 271 -0.60 -4.28 3.77
N GLN A 272 -0.83 -3.79 2.57
CA GLN A 272 -1.89 -4.23 1.68
C GLN A 272 -1.32 -4.85 0.41
N MET A 273 -2.15 -5.58 -0.31
CA MET A 273 -1.87 -6.16 -1.62
C MET A 273 -1.18 -5.16 -2.55
N SER A 274 -0.22 -5.66 -3.34
CA SER A 274 0.39 -4.88 -4.41
C SER A 274 -0.66 -4.42 -5.43
N TYR A 275 -0.56 -3.17 -5.89
CA TYR A 275 -1.43 -2.65 -6.95
C TYR A 275 -1.27 -3.41 -8.27
N SER A 276 -0.09 -3.93 -8.54
CA SER A 276 0.14 -4.80 -9.70
C SER A 276 -0.57 -6.14 -9.54
N THR A 277 -0.63 -6.71 -8.33
CA THR A 277 -1.44 -7.90 -8.02
C THR A 277 -2.95 -7.61 -8.21
N GLU A 278 -3.44 -6.48 -7.69
CA GLU A 278 -4.84 -6.07 -7.90
C GLU A 278 -5.17 -5.93 -9.39
N ALA A 279 -4.24 -5.37 -10.18
CA ALA A 279 -4.39 -5.24 -11.62
C ALA A 279 -4.42 -6.59 -12.35
N MET A 280 -3.59 -7.54 -11.93
CA MET A 280 -3.61 -8.92 -12.42
C MET A 280 -4.96 -9.60 -12.14
N LEU A 281 -5.52 -9.38 -10.96
CA LEU A 281 -6.83 -9.93 -10.58
C LEU A 281 -7.97 -9.33 -11.42
N TRP A 282 -7.92 -8.06 -11.86
CA TRP A 282 -8.89 -7.53 -12.83
C TRP A 282 -8.87 -8.32 -14.14
N GLY A 283 -7.68 -8.59 -14.67
CA GLY A 283 -7.52 -9.38 -15.88
C GLY A 283 -8.06 -10.81 -15.74
N THR A 284 -7.74 -11.46 -14.64
CA THR A 284 -8.21 -12.81 -14.31
C THR A 284 -9.72 -12.86 -14.16
N TRP A 285 -10.32 -11.83 -13.54
CA TRP A 285 -11.78 -11.70 -13.46
C TRP A 285 -12.42 -11.57 -14.86
N ILE A 286 -11.85 -10.71 -15.72
CA ILE A 286 -12.32 -10.52 -17.10
C ILE A 286 -12.31 -11.87 -17.85
N LYS A 287 -11.18 -12.59 -17.79
CA LYS A 287 -11.04 -13.91 -18.41
C LYS A 287 -12.10 -14.90 -17.96
N SER A 288 -12.38 -14.93 -16.67
CA SER A 288 -13.29 -15.92 -16.07
C SER A 288 -14.76 -15.56 -16.25
N ASN A 289 -15.12 -14.26 -16.17
CA ASN A 289 -16.53 -13.84 -16.12
C ASN A 289 -17.07 -13.35 -17.46
N LEU A 290 -16.22 -12.97 -18.41
CA LEU A 290 -16.61 -12.51 -19.75
C LEU A 290 -16.21 -13.49 -20.85
N ALA A 291 -16.07 -14.78 -20.54
CA ALA A 291 -15.58 -15.82 -21.46
C ALA A 291 -16.33 -15.89 -22.80
N ASP A 292 -17.63 -15.56 -22.84
CA ASP A 292 -18.43 -15.55 -24.06
C ASP A 292 -18.24 -14.27 -24.90
N GLU A 293 -17.58 -13.25 -24.36
CA GLU A 293 -17.38 -11.93 -24.98
C GLU A 293 -15.93 -11.69 -25.43
N LEU A 294 -15.01 -12.59 -25.05
CA LEU A 294 -13.56 -12.43 -25.34
C LEU A 294 -13.23 -12.48 -26.84
N PRO A 295 -12.23 -11.76 -27.28
CA PRO A 295 -11.44 -10.79 -26.51
C PRO A 295 -12.14 -9.43 -26.41
N VAL A 296 -12.00 -8.75 -25.26
CA VAL A 296 -12.63 -7.46 -24.94
C VAL A 296 -11.71 -6.28 -25.17
N LYS A 297 -12.28 -5.07 -25.33
CA LYS A 297 -11.58 -3.79 -25.31
C LYS A 297 -11.63 -3.22 -23.90
N VAL A 298 -10.50 -2.87 -23.34
CA VAL A 298 -10.40 -2.31 -21.99
C VAL A 298 -9.89 -0.87 -22.02
N ALA A 299 -10.57 0.04 -21.30
CA ALA A 299 -10.08 1.39 -21.06
C ALA A 299 -9.69 1.58 -19.61
N GLY A 300 -8.49 2.09 -19.36
CA GLY A 300 -7.99 2.49 -18.04
C GLY A 300 -8.06 4.00 -17.85
N LEU A 301 -8.65 4.48 -16.75
CA LEU A 301 -8.52 5.87 -16.30
C LEU A 301 -7.41 5.93 -15.26
N VAL A 302 -6.25 6.46 -15.63
CA VAL A 302 -5.01 6.33 -14.86
C VAL A 302 -4.63 7.67 -14.23
N MET A 303 -4.42 7.71 -12.91
CA MET A 303 -3.86 8.88 -12.24
C MET A 303 -2.40 9.07 -12.67
N ASP A 304 -2.04 10.24 -13.19
CA ASP A 304 -0.72 10.51 -13.78
C ASP A 304 0.36 10.74 -12.70
N ASN A 305 0.70 9.67 -11.99
CA ASN A 305 1.77 9.60 -11.01
C ASN A 305 2.11 8.13 -10.68
N ASP A 306 3.08 7.90 -9.78
CA ASP A 306 3.54 6.56 -9.39
C ASP A 306 2.42 5.65 -8.85
N PHE A 307 1.34 6.20 -8.29
CA PHE A 307 0.18 5.43 -7.87
C PHE A 307 -0.54 4.78 -9.06
N GLY A 308 -0.95 5.59 -10.05
CA GLY A 308 -1.63 5.08 -11.25
C GLY A 308 -0.71 4.22 -12.10
N LEU A 309 0.60 4.58 -12.17
CA LEU A 309 1.60 3.82 -12.93
C LEU A 309 1.75 2.38 -12.40
N ALA A 310 1.69 2.17 -11.09
CA ALA A 310 1.80 0.83 -10.51
C ALA A 310 0.65 -0.10 -10.94
N TYR A 311 -0.57 0.42 -11.05
CA TYR A 311 -1.70 -0.32 -11.61
C TYR A 311 -1.58 -0.52 -13.12
N GLU A 312 -1.20 0.56 -13.84
CA GLU A 312 -1.09 0.55 -15.30
C GLU A 312 -0.10 -0.53 -15.77
N ILE A 313 1.10 -0.58 -15.16
CA ILE A 313 2.12 -1.59 -15.48
C ILE A 313 1.58 -3.01 -15.26
N GLY A 314 0.96 -3.28 -14.12
CA GLY A 314 0.41 -4.60 -13.82
C GLY A 314 -0.67 -5.02 -14.82
N PHE A 315 -1.57 -4.11 -15.21
CA PHE A 315 -2.61 -4.43 -16.18
C PHE A 315 -2.10 -4.49 -17.62
N GLU A 316 -1.15 -3.64 -17.99
CA GLU A 316 -0.52 -3.63 -19.32
C GLU A 316 0.23 -4.94 -19.57
N ASN A 317 1.02 -5.40 -18.58
CA ASN A 317 1.68 -6.71 -18.64
C ASN A 317 0.67 -7.86 -18.80
N TYR A 318 -0.44 -7.83 -18.05
CA TYR A 318 -1.50 -8.82 -18.21
C TYR A 318 -2.09 -8.79 -19.62
N ALA A 319 -2.43 -7.61 -20.14
CA ALA A 319 -3.06 -7.46 -21.45
C ALA A 319 -2.12 -7.89 -22.60
N GLU A 320 -0.81 -7.57 -22.50
CA GLU A 320 0.21 -7.99 -23.47
C GLU A 320 0.42 -9.52 -23.49
N ALA A 321 0.40 -10.14 -22.30
CA ALA A 321 0.52 -11.59 -22.17
C ALA A 321 -0.75 -12.34 -22.63
N ASN A 322 -1.94 -11.70 -22.59
CA ASN A 322 -3.23 -12.32 -22.87
C ASN A 322 -4.02 -11.62 -24.01
N PRO A 323 -3.52 -11.62 -25.27
CA PRO A 323 -4.21 -10.98 -26.39
C PRO A 323 -5.53 -11.67 -26.80
N ASP A 324 -5.77 -12.86 -26.30
CA ASP A 324 -7.03 -13.61 -26.42
C ASP A 324 -8.08 -13.20 -25.37
N VAL A 325 -7.67 -12.47 -24.32
CA VAL A 325 -8.55 -11.88 -23.31
C VAL A 325 -8.76 -10.39 -23.58
N VAL A 326 -7.69 -9.64 -23.79
CA VAL A 326 -7.70 -8.19 -24.03
C VAL A 326 -7.25 -7.91 -25.46
N SER A 327 -8.18 -7.51 -26.33
CA SER A 327 -7.87 -7.20 -27.74
C SER A 327 -7.17 -5.86 -27.93
N GLU A 328 -7.49 -4.88 -27.07
CA GLU A 328 -6.95 -3.53 -27.11
C GLU A 328 -7.07 -2.91 -25.71
N TYR A 329 -6.00 -2.33 -25.18
CA TYR A 329 -5.98 -1.58 -23.94
C TYR A 329 -5.69 -0.10 -24.21
N LEU A 330 -6.54 0.80 -23.70
CA LEU A 330 -6.39 2.25 -23.82
C LEU A 330 -6.21 2.88 -22.43
N PRO A 331 -4.99 3.20 -21.99
CA PRO A 331 -4.78 4.05 -20.82
C PRO A 331 -5.08 5.51 -21.15
N VAL A 332 -5.89 6.17 -20.32
CA VAL A 332 -6.18 7.60 -20.39
C VAL A 332 -5.79 8.25 -19.07
N ARG A 333 -4.76 9.08 -19.11
CA ARG A 333 -4.20 9.68 -17.90
C ARG A 333 -4.90 10.95 -17.50
N HIS A 334 -5.01 11.20 -16.19
CA HIS A 334 -5.57 12.43 -15.62
C HIS A 334 -4.66 13.03 -14.55
N ASP A 335 -4.68 14.36 -14.43
CA ASP A 335 -4.00 15.08 -13.34
C ASP A 335 -4.65 14.72 -11.99
N PRO A 336 -3.89 14.37 -10.94
CA PRO A 336 -4.42 14.13 -9.59
C PRO A 336 -5.23 15.31 -9.02
N ALA A 337 -4.91 16.53 -9.45
CA ALA A 337 -5.60 17.77 -9.06
C ALA A 337 -6.76 18.17 -9.99
N ALA A 338 -7.08 17.36 -11.01
CA ALA A 338 -8.14 17.67 -11.96
C ALA A 338 -9.48 17.93 -11.24
N PRO A 339 -10.17 19.02 -11.55
CA PRO A 339 -11.48 19.32 -10.96
C PRO A 339 -12.62 18.55 -11.61
N THR A 340 -12.42 17.98 -12.80
CA THR A 340 -13.36 17.13 -13.57
C THR A 340 -12.55 16.13 -14.38
N LEU A 341 -13.19 15.05 -14.83
CA LEU A 341 -12.63 14.02 -15.70
C LEU A 341 -13.35 13.94 -17.06
N THR A 342 -14.08 15.01 -17.42
CA THR A 342 -14.96 15.05 -18.60
C THR A 342 -14.21 14.79 -19.91
N ASN A 343 -12.99 15.33 -20.05
CA ASN A 343 -12.18 15.13 -21.27
C ASN A 343 -11.68 13.69 -21.39
N GLU A 344 -11.22 13.14 -20.29
CA GLU A 344 -10.72 11.78 -20.17
C GLU A 344 -11.84 10.78 -20.45
N VAL A 345 -13.01 10.93 -19.81
CA VAL A 345 -14.18 10.09 -20.04
C VAL A 345 -14.73 10.25 -21.47
N THR A 346 -14.66 11.43 -22.06
CA THR A 346 -15.02 11.63 -23.49
C THR A 346 -14.09 10.84 -24.41
N THR A 347 -12.79 10.79 -24.09
CA THR A 347 -11.81 9.99 -24.86
C THR A 347 -12.11 8.50 -24.72
N ILE A 348 -12.38 8.03 -23.48
CA ILE A 348 -12.78 6.66 -23.19
C ILE A 348 -14.07 6.30 -23.93
N ALA A 349 -15.08 7.16 -23.92
CA ALA A 349 -16.33 6.93 -24.64
C ALA A 349 -16.14 6.81 -26.17
N ALA A 350 -15.21 7.59 -26.73
CA ALA A 350 -14.90 7.49 -28.17
C ALA A 350 -14.17 6.20 -28.55
N PHE A 351 -13.48 5.57 -27.60
CA PHE A 351 -12.84 4.26 -27.76
C PHE A 351 -13.87 3.12 -27.77
N ASP A 352 -15.05 3.32 -27.16
CA ASP A 352 -16.15 2.35 -27.05
C ASP A 352 -15.66 1.04 -26.38
N PRO A 353 -15.26 1.08 -25.08
CA PRO A 353 -14.73 -0.08 -24.37
C PRO A 353 -15.83 -1.05 -23.94
N ASP A 354 -15.48 -2.33 -23.84
CA ASP A 354 -16.30 -3.37 -23.21
C ASP A 354 -16.12 -3.37 -21.67
N VAL A 355 -14.93 -2.99 -21.19
CA VAL A 355 -14.60 -2.91 -19.76
C VAL A 355 -13.90 -1.58 -19.46
N PHE A 356 -14.27 -0.99 -18.34
CA PHE A 356 -13.63 0.22 -17.78
C PHE A 356 -12.97 -0.11 -16.46
N ILE A 357 -11.72 0.35 -16.27
CA ILE A 357 -10.97 0.22 -15.02
C ILE A 357 -10.54 1.60 -14.55
N SER A 358 -10.96 1.98 -13.35
CA SER A 358 -10.54 3.22 -12.71
C SER A 358 -9.28 2.96 -11.88
N MET A 359 -8.14 3.53 -12.26
CA MET A 359 -6.86 3.46 -11.55
C MET A 359 -6.57 4.82 -10.92
N THR A 360 -7.47 5.26 -10.03
CA THR A 360 -7.44 6.58 -9.42
C THR A 360 -7.67 6.54 -7.92
N ALA A 361 -7.53 7.66 -7.23
CA ALA A 361 -7.65 7.77 -5.78
C ALA A 361 -8.29 9.11 -5.35
N GLY A 362 -8.89 9.13 -4.15
CA GLY A 362 -9.47 10.34 -3.57
C GLY A 362 -10.72 10.83 -4.28
N ASN A 363 -10.91 12.15 -4.40
CA ASN A 363 -12.08 12.71 -5.06
C ASN A 363 -12.27 12.25 -6.53
N PRO A 364 -11.20 12.03 -7.33
CA PRO A 364 -11.31 11.41 -8.64
C PRO A 364 -12.05 10.06 -8.69
N CYS A 365 -12.08 9.27 -7.60
CA CYS A 365 -12.91 8.05 -7.51
C CYS A 365 -14.40 8.38 -7.73
N LEU A 366 -14.90 9.36 -6.99
CA LEU A 366 -16.29 9.84 -7.12
C LEU A 366 -16.55 10.45 -8.50
N LEU A 367 -15.62 11.28 -8.98
CA LEU A 367 -15.75 11.93 -10.31
C LEU A 367 -15.78 10.88 -11.43
N ALA A 368 -14.96 9.84 -11.38
CA ALA A 368 -14.95 8.78 -12.38
C ALA A 368 -16.32 8.10 -12.48
N ILE A 369 -16.91 7.74 -11.34
CA ILE A 369 -18.24 7.11 -11.30
C ILE A 369 -19.31 8.04 -11.91
N GLN A 370 -19.33 9.30 -11.49
CA GLN A 370 -20.31 10.28 -11.94
C GLN A 370 -20.19 10.61 -13.44
N GLU A 371 -18.98 10.75 -13.94
CA GLU A 371 -18.72 11.12 -15.34
C GLU A 371 -18.95 9.92 -16.29
N VAL A 372 -18.65 8.71 -15.86
CA VAL A 372 -18.94 7.46 -16.60
C VAL A 372 -20.47 7.27 -16.72
N GLU A 373 -21.22 7.49 -15.62
CA GLU A 373 -22.69 7.50 -15.65
C GLU A 373 -23.23 8.57 -16.60
N ALA A 374 -22.75 9.81 -16.45
CA ALA A 374 -23.19 10.94 -17.27
C ALA A 374 -22.91 10.75 -18.77
N ALA A 375 -21.85 10.04 -19.11
CA ALA A 375 -21.52 9.67 -20.49
C ALA A 375 -22.38 8.50 -21.04
N GLY A 376 -23.17 7.83 -20.19
CA GLY A 376 -23.99 6.67 -20.56
C GLY A 376 -23.19 5.41 -20.85
N LEU A 377 -21.94 5.33 -20.42
CA LEU A 377 -21.05 4.19 -20.67
C LEU A 377 -21.50 2.92 -19.92
N LEU A 378 -22.11 3.06 -18.74
CA LEU A 378 -22.62 1.91 -17.96
C LEU A 378 -23.72 1.11 -18.70
N ASP A 379 -24.38 1.71 -19.69
CA ASP A 379 -25.42 1.04 -20.49
C ASP A 379 -24.81 0.15 -21.60
N THR A 380 -23.54 0.33 -21.93
CA THR A 380 -22.87 -0.34 -23.07
C THR A 380 -21.73 -1.26 -22.65
N MET A 381 -21.12 -1.02 -21.50
CA MET A 381 -20.01 -1.83 -20.97
C MET A 381 -20.52 -3.06 -20.22
N SER A 382 -19.75 -4.13 -20.28
CA SER A 382 -20.00 -5.39 -19.54
C SER A 382 -19.54 -5.28 -18.07
N ALA A 383 -18.50 -4.47 -17.79
CA ALA A 383 -18.04 -4.24 -16.42
C ALA A 383 -17.37 -2.86 -16.26
N ALA A 384 -17.50 -2.30 -15.06
CA ALA A 384 -16.75 -1.12 -14.62
C ALA A 384 -16.14 -1.40 -13.23
N PHE A 385 -14.82 -1.18 -13.10
CA PHE A 385 -14.07 -1.42 -11.88
C PHE A 385 -13.62 -0.12 -11.21
N THR A 386 -13.69 -0.13 -9.88
CA THR A 386 -13.00 0.85 -9.03
C THR A 386 -11.88 0.13 -8.26
N PRO A 387 -10.75 0.78 -7.96
CA PRO A 387 -9.67 0.15 -7.20
C PRO A 387 -10.05 0.01 -5.72
N SER A 388 -9.37 -0.88 -4.99
CA SER A 388 -9.59 -1.13 -3.56
C SER A 388 -9.58 0.15 -2.72
N VAL A 389 -8.72 1.10 -3.04
CA VAL A 389 -8.61 2.41 -2.34
C VAL A 389 -9.83 3.31 -2.54
N CYS A 390 -10.69 3.02 -3.53
CA CYS A 390 -11.96 3.70 -3.78
C CYS A 390 -13.18 2.92 -3.24
N LYS A 391 -12.98 1.80 -2.54
CA LYS A 391 -14.06 0.95 -1.99
C LYS A 391 -14.96 1.68 -0.99
N GLY A 392 -14.48 2.75 -0.35
CA GLY A 392 -15.16 3.46 0.72
C GLY A 392 -16.58 3.90 0.38
N ILE A 393 -17.60 3.29 1.01
CA ILE A 393 -19.02 3.53 0.72
C ILE A 393 -19.38 4.99 0.97
N ALA A 394 -19.12 5.49 2.17
CA ALA A 394 -19.49 6.84 2.55
C ALA A 394 -18.71 7.93 1.80
N ALA A 395 -17.46 7.63 1.40
CA ALA A 395 -16.59 8.59 0.74
C ALA A 395 -16.89 8.73 -0.75
N TYR A 396 -17.20 7.63 -1.44
CA TYR A 396 -17.24 7.59 -2.90
C TYR A 396 -18.53 7.02 -3.48
N MET A 397 -18.96 5.84 -2.99
CA MET A 397 -20.07 5.11 -3.61
C MET A 397 -21.43 5.76 -3.30
N ALA A 398 -21.71 6.08 -2.03
CA ALA A 398 -22.97 6.71 -1.63
C ALA A 398 -23.17 8.11 -2.25
N PRO A 399 -22.15 9.00 -2.30
CA PRO A 399 -22.27 10.28 -2.99
C PRO A 399 -22.48 10.17 -4.50
N ALA A 400 -22.04 9.09 -5.14
CA ALA A 400 -22.28 8.84 -6.56
C ALA A 400 -23.72 8.38 -6.85
N GLY A 401 -24.47 7.95 -5.81
CA GLY A 401 -25.85 7.54 -5.96
C GLY A 401 -26.03 6.31 -6.85
N MET A 402 -27.03 6.32 -7.73
CA MET A 402 -27.30 5.19 -8.63
C MET A 402 -26.23 4.99 -9.71
N GLY A 403 -25.37 5.98 -9.96
CA GLY A 403 -24.24 5.81 -10.86
C GLY A 403 -23.19 4.82 -10.36
N ALA A 404 -23.19 4.53 -9.06
CA ALA A 404 -22.32 3.52 -8.47
C ALA A 404 -22.90 2.09 -8.55
N ASP A 405 -24.17 1.92 -8.97
CA ASP A 405 -24.79 0.60 -9.01
C ASP A 405 -24.05 -0.34 -9.95
N LYS A 406 -23.77 -1.57 -9.48
CA LYS A 406 -23.07 -2.64 -10.22
C LYS A 406 -21.60 -2.39 -10.55
N TRP A 407 -20.99 -1.37 -9.99
CA TRP A 407 -19.53 -1.26 -10.05
C TRP A 407 -18.88 -2.43 -9.32
N TRP A 408 -17.78 -2.89 -9.88
CA TRP A 408 -16.96 -3.95 -9.32
C TRP A 408 -15.77 -3.39 -8.55
N VAL A 409 -15.29 -4.18 -7.58
CA VAL A 409 -14.04 -3.94 -6.89
C VAL A 409 -13.30 -5.26 -6.65
N VAL A 410 -11.98 -5.24 -6.82
CA VAL A 410 -11.04 -6.15 -6.18
C VAL A 410 -10.78 -5.53 -4.82
N GLY A 411 -11.40 -6.08 -3.77
CA GLY A 411 -11.64 -5.34 -2.53
C GLY A 411 -10.52 -5.37 -1.51
N GLY A 412 -9.41 -6.08 -1.79
CA GLY A 412 -8.31 -6.25 -0.86
C GLY A 412 -8.69 -6.98 0.43
N GLY A 413 -9.75 -7.79 0.39
CA GLY A 413 -10.21 -8.58 1.53
C GLY A 413 -10.69 -7.80 2.75
N LEU A 414 -10.99 -6.50 2.59
CA LEU A 414 -11.26 -5.59 3.72
C LEU A 414 -12.75 -5.32 3.91
N LYS A 415 -13.17 -5.25 5.18
CA LYS A 415 -14.52 -4.83 5.58
C LYS A 415 -14.58 -3.31 5.69
N ASP A 416 -15.50 -2.69 4.95
CA ASP A 416 -15.84 -1.28 5.18
C ASP A 416 -16.68 -1.15 6.46
N THR A 417 -16.22 -0.34 7.41
CA THR A 417 -16.87 -0.18 8.72
C THR A 417 -18.22 0.53 8.64
N SER A 418 -18.53 1.16 7.51
CA SER A 418 -19.83 1.78 7.23
C SER A 418 -20.80 0.86 6.46
N ASP A 419 -20.32 -0.32 5.99
CA ASP A 419 -21.17 -1.29 5.28
C ASP A 419 -22.20 -1.89 6.25
N PRO A 420 -23.51 -1.78 5.97
CA PRO A 420 -24.58 -2.29 6.86
C PRO A 420 -24.45 -3.77 7.21
N LYS A 421 -23.80 -4.58 6.36
CA LYS A 421 -23.65 -6.02 6.63
C LYS A 421 -22.65 -6.35 7.72
N TYR A 422 -21.70 -5.43 8.05
CA TYR A 422 -20.66 -5.65 9.05
C TYR A 422 -20.85 -4.86 10.34
N ILE A 423 -21.82 -3.92 10.38
CA ILE A 423 -21.98 -2.95 11.48
C ILE A 423 -22.19 -3.60 12.85
N ASP A 424 -22.79 -4.80 12.88
CA ASP A 424 -23.05 -5.57 14.10
C ASP A 424 -21.91 -6.56 14.46
N GLU A 425 -20.84 -6.65 13.64
CA GLU A 425 -19.69 -7.48 14.00
C GLU A 425 -18.95 -6.88 15.21
N PRO A 426 -18.47 -7.70 16.15
CA PRO A 426 -17.93 -7.21 17.44
C PRO A 426 -16.83 -6.15 17.30
N PHE A 427 -15.89 -6.38 16.39
CA PHE A 427 -14.78 -5.44 16.20
C PHE A 427 -15.22 -4.17 15.46
N ILE A 428 -16.11 -4.28 14.47
CA ILE A 428 -16.65 -3.12 13.75
C ILE A 428 -17.51 -2.27 14.70
N SER A 429 -18.34 -2.90 15.53
CA SER A 429 -19.10 -2.23 16.59
C SER A 429 -18.17 -1.51 17.57
N PHE A 430 -17.09 -2.17 18.02
CA PHE A 430 -16.06 -1.56 18.86
C PHE A 430 -15.44 -0.32 18.20
N ILE A 431 -15.07 -0.38 16.93
CA ILE A 431 -14.54 0.77 16.18
C ILE A 431 -15.55 1.91 16.20
N ASN A 432 -16.79 1.64 15.83
CA ASN A 432 -17.84 2.64 15.71
C ASN A 432 -18.17 3.30 17.07
N ASP A 433 -18.22 2.51 18.14
CA ASP A 433 -18.48 3.01 19.50
C ASP A 433 -17.32 3.89 20.00
N ASN A 434 -16.08 3.48 19.72
CA ASN A 434 -14.88 4.23 20.13
C ASN A 434 -14.75 5.56 19.37
N LEU A 435 -14.99 5.56 18.06
CA LEU A 435 -15.05 6.77 17.24
C LEU A 435 -16.14 7.73 17.77
N ALA A 436 -17.35 7.22 18.02
CA ALA A 436 -18.45 8.02 18.53
C ALA A 436 -18.14 8.60 19.92
N ALA A 437 -17.48 7.83 20.80
CA ALA A 437 -17.06 8.30 22.12
C ALA A 437 -16.04 9.45 22.04
N ALA A 438 -15.19 9.46 21.03
CA ALA A 438 -14.24 10.53 20.73
C ALA A 438 -14.89 11.73 20.00
N GLY A 439 -16.17 11.64 19.63
CA GLY A 439 -16.89 12.69 18.87
C GLY A 439 -16.58 12.69 17.38
N LEU A 440 -16.00 11.60 16.86
CA LEU A 440 -15.81 11.34 15.44
C LEU A 440 -17.06 10.67 14.86
N ASP A 441 -17.33 10.89 13.57
CA ASP A 441 -18.51 10.31 12.91
C ASP A 441 -18.19 8.91 12.36
N PRO A 442 -18.72 7.82 12.94
CA PRO A 442 -18.47 6.46 12.48
C PRO A 442 -18.91 6.18 11.03
N ALA A 443 -19.81 7.01 10.49
CA ALA A 443 -20.23 6.88 9.09
C ALA A 443 -19.10 7.21 8.11
N ILE A 444 -18.04 7.88 8.54
CA ILE A 444 -16.84 8.14 7.71
C ILE A 444 -15.97 6.88 7.71
N SER A 445 -16.16 6.00 6.73
CA SER A 445 -15.50 4.68 6.65
C SER A 445 -13.97 4.73 6.74
N LEU A 446 -13.34 5.79 6.23
CA LEU A 446 -11.89 5.96 6.30
C LEU A 446 -11.35 6.18 7.73
N LEU A 447 -12.20 6.58 8.70
CA LEU A 447 -11.86 6.52 10.12
C LEU A 447 -11.68 5.07 10.59
N GLY A 448 -12.57 4.18 10.16
CA GLY A 448 -12.44 2.75 10.41
C GLY A 448 -11.21 2.12 9.75
N THR A 449 -10.84 2.60 8.55
CA THR A 449 -9.58 2.19 7.89
C THR A 449 -8.36 2.55 8.74
N GLY A 450 -8.42 3.58 9.58
CA GLY A 450 -7.35 3.88 10.53
C GLY A 450 -7.09 2.76 11.53
N TYR A 451 -8.13 2.03 11.95
CA TYR A 451 -7.98 0.86 12.82
C TYR A 451 -7.35 -0.33 12.08
N MET A 452 -7.60 -0.45 10.79
CA MET A 452 -6.96 -1.48 9.96
C MET A 452 -5.42 -1.37 9.99
N PHE A 453 -4.89 -0.16 9.98
CA PHE A 453 -3.45 0.07 10.12
C PHE A 453 -3.00 0.09 11.58
N GLY A 454 -3.79 0.69 12.47
CA GLY A 454 -3.45 0.88 13.87
C GLY A 454 -3.39 -0.42 14.67
N TYR A 455 -4.31 -1.35 14.41
CA TYR A 455 -4.39 -2.61 15.15
C TYR A 455 -3.13 -3.47 14.97
N PRO A 456 -2.70 -3.84 13.74
CA PRO A 456 -1.48 -4.63 13.55
C PRO A 456 -0.22 -3.89 14.01
N TYR A 457 -0.20 -2.56 13.89
CA TYR A 457 0.92 -1.76 14.38
C TYR A 457 1.11 -1.93 15.90
N VAL A 458 0.01 -1.83 16.67
CA VAL A 458 0.03 -2.04 18.13
C VAL A 458 0.42 -3.47 18.47
N GLU A 459 -0.11 -4.46 17.75
CA GLU A 459 0.23 -5.87 17.99
C GLU A 459 1.72 -6.14 17.76
N ALA A 460 2.31 -5.63 16.68
CA ALA A 460 3.75 -5.76 16.41
C ALA A 460 4.62 -5.05 17.48
N LEU A 461 4.20 -3.86 17.95
CA LEU A 461 4.88 -3.16 19.05
C LEU A 461 4.83 -3.95 20.37
N ARG A 462 3.70 -4.60 20.67
CA ARG A 462 3.54 -5.45 21.87
C ARG A 462 4.45 -6.66 21.80
N VAL A 463 4.54 -7.33 20.66
CA VAL A 463 5.49 -8.42 20.45
C VAL A 463 6.91 -7.92 20.71
N ALA A 464 7.31 -6.83 20.09
CA ALA A 464 8.66 -6.28 20.23
C ALA A 464 9.02 -5.93 21.68
N ASP A 465 8.07 -5.37 22.44
CA ASP A 465 8.30 -4.99 23.86
C ASP A 465 8.54 -6.19 24.77
N GLU A 466 7.95 -7.35 24.46
CA GLU A 466 8.07 -8.58 25.26
C GLU A 466 9.26 -9.46 24.85
N LEU A 467 9.95 -9.16 23.72
CA LEU A 467 11.16 -9.88 23.31
C LEU A 467 12.34 -9.58 24.24
N PRO A 468 13.35 -10.50 24.30
CA PRO A 468 14.60 -10.22 25.01
C PRO A 468 15.25 -8.92 24.56
N GLY A 469 15.46 -7.98 25.48
CA GLY A 469 15.96 -6.62 25.18
C GLY A 469 14.89 -5.54 25.20
N GLY A 470 13.61 -5.91 25.16
CA GLY A 470 12.46 -4.99 25.21
C GLY A 470 12.23 -4.25 23.90
N LEU A 471 11.51 -3.13 23.96
CA LEU A 471 11.15 -2.34 22.79
C LEU A 471 12.36 -1.64 22.16
N THR A 472 12.88 -2.24 21.10
CA THR A 472 13.96 -1.73 20.26
C THR A 472 13.54 -1.76 18.79
N ARG A 473 14.17 -0.96 17.92
CA ARG A 473 13.92 -0.96 16.48
C ARG A 473 14.19 -2.35 15.87
N THR A 474 15.26 -3.01 16.31
CA THR A 474 15.64 -4.34 15.84
C THR A 474 14.62 -5.40 16.25
N ASN A 475 14.14 -5.39 17.51
CA ASN A 475 13.07 -6.28 17.94
C ASN A 475 11.74 -5.99 17.22
N PHE A 476 11.47 -4.71 16.94
CA PHE A 476 10.27 -4.35 16.19
C PHE A 476 10.33 -4.86 14.74
N MET A 477 11.49 -4.79 14.09
CA MET A 477 11.66 -5.40 12.77
C MET A 477 11.54 -6.92 12.79
N LEU A 478 12.05 -7.60 13.83
CA LEU A 478 11.83 -9.05 13.99
C LEU A 478 10.34 -9.38 14.16
N ALA A 479 9.62 -8.60 14.96
CA ALA A 479 8.18 -8.76 15.13
C ALA A 479 7.44 -8.57 13.81
N LEU A 480 7.77 -7.53 13.02
CA LEU A 480 7.17 -7.26 11.72
C LEU A 480 7.49 -8.35 10.69
N ARG A 481 8.72 -8.90 10.70
CA ARG A 481 9.16 -9.92 9.73
C ARG A 481 8.90 -11.37 10.18
N ASN A 482 8.18 -11.55 11.27
CA ASN A 482 7.58 -12.81 11.71
C ASN A 482 6.15 -12.57 12.17
N PHE A 483 5.40 -11.78 11.39
CA PHE A 483 4.12 -11.25 11.81
C PHE A 483 2.96 -12.03 11.22
N ARG A 484 2.17 -12.66 12.08
CA ARG A 484 0.97 -13.41 11.71
C ARG A 484 -0.08 -13.28 12.81
N ILE A 485 -1.20 -12.70 12.45
CA ILE A 485 -2.32 -12.47 13.38
C ILE A 485 -3.66 -12.69 12.68
N TYR A 486 -4.68 -12.98 13.46
CA TYR A 486 -6.04 -12.74 13.00
C TYR A 486 -6.32 -11.24 12.96
N HIS A 487 -6.66 -10.71 11.80
CA HIS A 487 -7.08 -9.31 11.66
C HIS A 487 -8.61 -9.23 11.55
N PRO A 488 -9.32 -8.72 12.57
CA PRO A 488 -10.79 -8.84 12.62
C PRO A 488 -11.51 -7.96 11.58
N GLN A 489 -10.80 -7.02 10.95
CA GLN A 489 -11.34 -6.16 9.89
C GLN A 489 -11.11 -6.75 8.48
N THR A 490 -10.37 -7.86 8.35
CA THR A 490 -10.30 -8.62 7.11
C THR A 490 -11.46 -9.62 7.03
N MET A 491 -11.83 -9.99 5.81
CA MET A 491 -12.87 -11.00 5.58
C MET A 491 -12.38 -12.37 6.07
N ALA A 492 -13.32 -13.18 6.58
CA ALA A 492 -12.98 -14.51 7.09
C ALA A 492 -12.48 -15.40 5.96
N GLY A 493 -11.30 -15.97 6.10
CA GLY A 493 -10.61 -16.76 5.07
C GLY A 493 -9.43 -16.03 4.43
N ILE A 494 -9.20 -14.76 4.75
CA ILE A 494 -7.99 -14.04 4.33
C ILE A 494 -6.90 -14.28 5.37
N THR A 495 -5.75 -14.73 4.90
CA THR A 495 -4.52 -14.85 5.71
C THR A 495 -3.91 -13.46 5.95
N ASN A 496 -3.42 -13.24 7.15
CA ASN A 496 -2.76 -12.00 7.55
C ASN A 496 -1.39 -12.34 8.13
N GLU A 497 -0.41 -12.50 7.27
CA GLU A 497 0.97 -12.76 7.67
C GLU A 497 1.98 -12.08 6.76
N MET A 498 3.21 -11.95 7.26
CA MET A 498 4.36 -11.39 6.56
C MET A 498 5.62 -12.01 7.16
N ILE A 499 6.37 -12.80 6.37
CA ILE A 499 7.44 -13.66 6.89
C ILE A 499 8.77 -13.40 6.20
N GLY A 500 9.68 -12.78 6.94
CA GLY A 500 11.11 -12.66 6.59
C GLY A 500 11.40 -11.91 5.31
N ALA A 501 12.25 -12.52 4.47
CA ALA A 501 12.71 -11.93 3.20
C ALA A 501 11.94 -12.45 1.98
N THR A 502 11.04 -13.40 2.13
CA THR A 502 10.34 -14.05 1.00
C THR A 502 8.87 -13.70 0.90
N ASP A 503 8.28 -13.14 1.97
CA ASP A 503 6.91 -12.71 2.03
C ASP A 503 6.86 -11.31 2.63
N ALA A 504 6.61 -10.31 1.79
CA ALA A 504 6.80 -8.91 2.12
C ALA A 504 5.49 -8.14 2.37
N TYR A 505 4.33 -8.75 2.08
CA TYR A 505 3.02 -8.10 2.14
C TYR A 505 2.16 -8.74 3.24
N PHE A 506 1.59 -7.93 4.14
CA PHE A 506 0.81 -8.45 5.26
C PHE A 506 -0.59 -8.93 4.86
N VAL A 507 -1.19 -8.35 3.84
CA VAL A 507 -2.48 -8.76 3.29
C VAL A 507 -2.35 -8.92 1.79
N GLU A 508 -2.52 -10.14 1.29
CA GLU A 508 -2.50 -10.47 -0.13
C GLU A 508 -3.83 -11.08 -0.60
N GLY A 509 -4.77 -11.23 0.32
CA GLY A 509 -6.10 -11.73 0.02
C GLY A 509 -7.07 -10.66 -0.48
N SER A 510 -8.07 -11.06 -1.27
CA SER A 510 -9.08 -10.19 -1.84
C SER A 510 -10.45 -10.82 -1.96
N ASP A 511 -11.43 -9.96 -2.14
CA ASP A 511 -12.78 -10.28 -2.60
C ASP A 511 -13.03 -9.66 -3.97
N PHE A 512 -13.79 -10.34 -4.80
CA PHE A 512 -14.50 -9.71 -5.90
C PHE A 512 -15.88 -9.33 -5.39
N SER A 513 -16.18 -8.04 -5.37
CA SER A 513 -17.47 -7.56 -4.89
C SER A 513 -18.12 -6.61 -5.89
N GLN A 514 -19.45 -6.67 -5.95
CA GLN A 514 -20.26 -5.76 -6.76
C GLN A 514 -21.09 -4.86 -5.85
N PHE A 515 -21.12 -3.57 -6.14
CA PHE A 515 -21.84 -2.60 -5.33
C PHE A 515 -23.34 -2.62 -5.63
N ASP A 516 -24.15 -2.66 -4.58
CA ASP A 516 -25.60 -2.42 -4.62
C ASP A 516 -25.88 -1.00 -4.09
N ALA A 517 -26.16 -0.08 -5.01
CA ALA A 517 -26.41 1.31 -4.65
C ALA A 517 -27.73 1.52 -3.90
N THR A 518 -28.67 0.55 -3.94
CA THR A 518 -29.93 0.61 -3.18
C THR A 518 -29.70 0.19 -1.74
N ALA A 519 -28.96 -0.91 -1.52
CA ALA A 519 -28.65 -1.45 -0.21
C ALA A 519 -27.44 -0.76 0.43
N GLN A 520 -26.67 0.00 -0.34
CA GLN A 520 -25.43 0.66 0.09
C GLN A 520 -24.43 -0.35 0.68
N THR A 521 -24.18 -1.43 -0.02
CA THR A 521 -23.32 -2.54 0.40
C THR A 521 -22.55 -3.14 -0.77
N TRP A 522 -21.39 -3.68 -0.49
CA TRP A 522 -20.62 -4.50 -1.41
C TRP A 522 -21.02 -5.96 -1.28
N ASN A 523 -21.51 -6.56 -2.33
CA ASN A 523 -21.87 -7.97 -2.36
C ASN A 523 -20.72 -8.78 -2.96
N GLN A 524 -20.11 -9.64 -2.16
CA GLN A 524 -19.11 -10.59 -2.64
C GLN A 524 -19.71 -11.52 -3.69
N VAL A 525 -18.98 -11.75 -4.77
CA VAL A 525 -19.36 -12.65 -5.85
C VAL A 525 -18.23 -13.66 -6.08
N GLY A 526 -18.55 -14.94 -5.93
CA GLY A 526 -17.54 -16.01 -5.93
C GLY A 526 -16.85 -16.19 -4.58
N ASP A 527 -15.80 -16.98 -4.60
CA ASP A 527 -14.97 -17.27 -3.43
C ASP A 527 -13.99 -16.10 -3.16
N LEU A 528 -13.37 -16.10 -1.99
CA LEU A 528 -12.24 -15.20 -1.70
C LEU A 528 -11.02 -15.69 -2.46
N VAL A 529 -10.19 -14.73 -2.84
CA VAL A 529 -8.85 -14.98 -3.38
C VAL A 529 -7.87 -14.73 -2.24
N ASP A 530 -7.08 -15.72 -1.87
CA ASP A 530 -5.98 -15.54 -0.91
C ASP A 530 -4.68 -15.94 -1.61
N ALA A 531 -3.86 -14.94 -1.93
CA ALA A 531 -2.58 -15.11 -2.61
C ALA A 531 -1.41 -14.99 -1.62
N ASN A 532 -1.62 -15.37 -0.37
CA ASN A 532 -0.65 -15.22 0.72
C ASN A 532 0.71 -15.79 0.36
N GLY A 533 1.76 -14.96 0.48
CA GLY A 533 3.14 -15.31 0.09
C GLY A 533 3.36 -15.47 -1.43
N GLY A 534 2.35 -15.17 -2.26
CA GLY A 534 2.42 -15.33 -3.71
C GLY A 534 2.94 -14.12 -4.46
N THR A 535 2.94 -12.92 -3.84
CA THR A 535 3.47 -11.73 -4.48
C THR A 535 5.00 -11.72 -4.40
N PRO A 536 5.73 -11.70 -5.54
CA PRO A 536 7.19 -11.70 -5.53
C PRO A 536 7.76 -10.41 -4.93
N ASN A 537 8.97 -10.50 -4.40
CA ASN A 537 9.73 -9.32 -4.00
C ASN A 537 9.99 -8.41 -5.20
N CYS A 538 9.98 -7.10 -4.97
CA CYS A 538 10.12 -6.11 -6.02
C CYS A 538 11.23 -5.10 -5.71
N ALA A 539 12.41 -5.30 -6.26
CA ALA A 539 13.46 -4.28 -6.27
C ALA A 539 13.10 -3.18 -7.30
N TRP A 540 12.32 -2.18 -6.87
CA TRP A 540 11.75 -1.16 -7.75
C TRP A 540 12.82 -0.31 -8.45
N ASP A 541 12.79 -0.27 -9.77
CA ASP A 541 13.61 0.62 -10.60
C ASP A 541 12.90 1.96 -10.82
N LYS A 542 13.25 2.97 -10.02
CA LYS A 542 12.69 4.33 -10.16
C LYS A 542 12.94 4.98 -11.53
N ALA A 543 13.96 4.53 -12.27
CA ALA A 543 14.31 5.13 -13.54
C ALA A 543 13.48 4.59 -14.71
N ASN A 544 13.09 3.31 -14.63
CA ASN A 544 12.36 2.62 -15.68
C ASN A 544 10.90 2.34 -15.29
N GLY A 545 10.56 2.41 -14.00
CA GLY A 545 9.23 2.13 -13.48
C GLY A 545 8.89 0.63 -13.61
N GLY A 546 9.44 -0.21 -12.75
CA GLY A 546 9.21 -1.66 -12.75
C GLY A 546 10.08 -2.37 -11.73
N CYS A 547 9.86 -3.66 -11.52
CA CYS A 547 10.69 -4.50 -10.65
C CYS A 547 11.91 -5.03 -11.43
N ARG A 548 13.01 -5.34 -10.73
CA ARG A 548 14.23 -5.95 -11.31
C ARG A 548 14.38 -7.36 -10.80
#